data_edb152c4ea068a3745305d00ee45ac54
#
_entry.id   edb152c4ea068a3745305d00ee45ac54
#
_cell.length_a   1.000
_cell.length_b   1.000
_cell.length_c   1.000
_cell.angle_alpha   90.00
_cell.angle_beta   90.00
_cell.angle_gamma   90.00
#
_symmetry.space_group_name_H-M   'P 1'
#
loop_
_entity.id
_entity.type
_entity.pdbx_description
1 polymer ?
#
loop_
_entity_poly.entity_id
_entity_poly.type
_entity_poly.pdbx_seq_one_letter_code
_entity_poly.pdbx_strand_id
1 'polypeptide(L)'
;QHDPETEAANFISSDKGIADTKAALDGARAIVMERIAEDANLLEKIRQHLTRNSELVSRVVVGKEQAGEKFKDYFEHNETLNKVPSHRALAMLRGRNEGFLTLAMNADPEQEEGVRGSYCENIISDHYGITLSSAPADAWRKQVISWAWRIKVSMHMETELMGAMKERGEIEAIEVFATNLKDLLMAAPAGPRATLGLDPGLRTGSKIAVVDSTGKVLATETIYPHPPQKQYDKSAHVVEQMVRQYNVDLIAIGNGTASRETDSFVADVIKRGNLTAQKIIVSEAGASVYSASELAAKEFPNMDVSIRGAVSIARRLQDPLAELVKIDPKSIGVGQYQHDVSQTMLAKRLDAIVEDCVNAVGVDVNTASAALLTRVAGLSSTIAQNIVDFRDENGRFEARTTL
;
A
#
# COMPACT_ATOMS: atom_id res chain seq x y z
N GLN A 1 24.70 3.83 53.65
CA GLN A 1 23.95 2.68 53.08
C GLN A 1 22.93 2.20 54.10
N HIS A 2 21.84 2.96 54.20
CA HIS A 2 20.80 2.77 55.18
C HIS A 2 19.77 1.72 54.72
N ASP A 3 19.15 1.06 55.64
CA ASP A 3 18.03 0.18 55.36
C ASP A 3 16.81 0.99 54.92
N PRO A 4 16.19 0.69 53.76
CA PRO A 4 15.05 1.47 53.22
C PRO A 4 13.87 1.57 54.17
N GLU A 5 13.53 0.52 54.89
CA GLU A 5 12.39 0.52 55.82
C GLU A 5 12.65 1.44 57.00
N THR A 6 13.88 1.45 57.52
CA THR A 6 14.29 2.33 58.62
C THR A 6 14.25 3.80 58.20
N GLU A 7 14.72 4.11 57.00
CA GLU A 7 14.68 5.48 56.48
C GLU A 7 13.25 5.90 56.14
N ALA A 8 12.39 5.02 55.60
CA ALA A 8 11.00 5.30 55.24
C ALA A 8 10.16 5.70 56.46
N ALA A 9 10.50 5.21 57.65
CA ALA A 9 9.81 5.60 58.88
C ALA A 9 9.86 7.11 59.15
N ASN A 10 10.88 7.80 58.70
CA ASN A 10 11.04 9.26 58.83
C ASN A 10 10.11 10.06 57.94
N PHE A 11 9.45 9.43 56.99
CA PHE A 11 8.54 10.07 55.99
C PHE A 11 7.09 9.77 56.25
N ILE A 12 6.73 9.05 57.32
CA ILE A 12 5.33 8.82 57.71
C ILE A 12 4.70 10.16 58.10
N SER A 13 3.59 10.52 57.47
CA SER A 13 2.87 11.76 57.72
C SER A 13 1.39 11.61 57.30
N SER A 14 0.52 11.64 58.32
CA SER A 14 -0.92 11.59 58.09
C SER A 14 -1.41 12.76 57.25
N ASP A 15 -0.86 13.96 57.47
CA ASP A 15 -1.21 15.20 56.73
C ASP A 15 -0.88 15.09 55.23
N LYS A 16 0.08 14.26 54.85
CA LYS A 16 0.50 14.02 53.47
C LYS A 16 -0.04 12.69 52.92
N GLY A 17 -0.90 12.00 53.66
CA GLY A 17 -1.49 10.74 53.24
C GLY A 17 -0.54 9.54 53.23
N ILE A 18 0.60 9.64 53.94
CA ILE A 18 1.60 8.56 54.08
C ILE A 18 1.37 7.87 55.39
N ALA A 19 0.59 6.75 55.37
CA ALA A 19 0.12 6.07 56.54
C ALA A 19 1.18 5.20 57.26
N ASP A 20 2.09 4.63 56.48
CA ASP A 20 3.09 3.67 56.98
C ASP A 20 4.39 3.68 56.15
N THR A 21 5.38 2.89 56.53
CA THR A 21 6.65 2.74 55.80
C THR A 21 6.49 2.17 54.41
N LYS A 22 5.51 1.30 54.21
CA LYS A 22 5.16 0.73 52.88
C LYS A 22 4.68 1.83 51.94
N ALA A 23 3.77 2.68 52.40
CA ALA A 23 3.25 3.81 51.60
C ALA A 23 4.37 4.79 51.24
N ALA A 24 5.33 5.06 52.17
CA ALA A 24 6.50 5.87 51.90
C ALA A 24 7.40 5.26 50.83
N LEU A 25 7.71 3.96 50.90
CA LEU A 25 8.52 3.25 49.92
C LEU A 25 7.83 3.12 48.57
N ASP A 26 6.53 2.92 48.54
CA ASP A 26 5.74 2.89 47.29
C ASP A 26 5.76 4.26 46.60
N GLY A 27 5.62 5.34 47.35
CA GLY A 27 5.72 6.71 46.84
C GLY A 27 7.13 7.03 46.31
N ALA A 28 8.17 6.68 47.07
CA ALA A 28 9.58 6.84 46.63
C ALA A 28 9.87 6.04 45.35
N ARG A 29 9.39 4.81 45.27
CA ARG A 29 9.50 3.98 44.05
C ARG A 29 8.84 4.63 42.86
N ALA A 30 7.62 5.13 43.00
CA ALA A 30 6.90 5.81 41.93
C ALA A 30 7.68 7.01 41.41
N ILE A 31 8.26 7.85 42.29
CA ILE A 31 9.07 9.01 41.89
C ILE A 31 10.35 8.58 41.14
N VAL A 32 11.04 7.54 41.60
CA VAL A 32 12.26 7.05 40.95
C VAL A 32 11.92 6.43 39.60
N MET A 33 10.86 5.65 39.52
CA MET A 33 10.41 5.06 38.24
C MET A 33 10.04 6.12 37.22
N GLU A 34 9.41 7.24 37.63
CA GLU A 34 9.09 8.35 36.75
C GLU A 34 10.35 9.04 36.24
N ARG A 35 11.33 9.34 37.13
CA ARG A 35 12.62 9.89 36.73
C ARG A 35 13.37 9.02 35.72
N ILE A 36 13.36 7.70 35.91
CA ILE A 36 13.96 6.74 34.98
C ILE A 36 13.23 6.80 33.62
N ALA A 37 11.91 6.86 33.63
CA ALA A 37 11.10 6.88 32.42
C ALA A 37 11.16 8.20 31.62
N GLU A 38 11.59 9.30 32.27
CA GLU A 38 11.72 10.63 31.66
C GLU A 38 13.16 11.03 31.32
N ASP A 39 14.15 10.18 31.65
CA ASP A 39 15.56 10.46 31.38
C ASP A 39 15.89 10.24 29.90
N ALA A 40 15.95 11.33 29.14
CA ALA A 40 16.19 11.29 27.69
C ALA A 40 17.52 10.61 27.32
N ASN A 41 18.57 10.79 28.12
CA ASN A 41 19.87 10.17 27.84
C ASN A 41 19.86 8.65 28.09
N LEU A 42 19.16 8.22 29.11
CA LEU A 42 18.93 6.79 29.38
C LEU A 42 18.07 6.17 28.29
N LEU A 43 16.95 6.80 27.94
CA LEU A 43 16.03 6.31 26.91
C LEU A 43 16.74 6.17 25.58
N GLU A 44 17.64 7.10 25.22
CA GLU A 44 18.45 7.00 24.00
C GLU A 44 19.37 5.78 24.00
N LYS A 45 20.03 5.48 25.12
CA LYS A 45 20.88 4.29 25.23
C LYS A 45 20.07 3.00 25.08
N ILE A 46 18.89 2.93 25.72
CA ILE A 46 18.00 1.79 25.64
C ILE A 46 17.45 1.65 24.21
N ARG A 47 17.03 2.75 23.58
CA ARG A 47 16.56 2.77 22.18
C ARG A 47 17.61 2.20 21.23
N GLN A 48 18.86 2.66 21.34
CA GLN A 48 19.95 2.17 20.50
C GLN A 48 20.22 0.69 20.70
N HIS A 49 20.17 0.21 21.96
CA HIS A 49 20.33 -1.22 22.25
C HIS A 49 19.20 -2.04 21.62
N LEU A 50 17.94 -1.67 21.87
CA LEU A 50 16.78 -2.40 21.38
C LEU A 50 16.66 -2.37 19.85
N THR A 51 16.97 -1.25 19.22
CA THR A 51 16.98 -1.14 17.76
C THR A 51 17.92 -2.17 17.13
N ARG A 52 19.03 -2.48 17.76
CA ARG A 52 20.03 -3.42 17.22
C ARG A 52 19.71 -4.88 17.55
N ASN A 53 19.16 -5.13 18.72
CA ASN A 53 19.15 -6.47 19.32
C ASN A 53 17.75 -7.04 19.53
N SER A 54 16.69 -6.23 19.56
CA SER A 54 15.34 -6.76 19.78
C SER A 54 14.78 -7.49 18.57
N GLU A 55 13.88 -8.42 18.83
CA GLU A 55 13.14 -9.14 17.82
C GLU A 55 11.65 -8.78 17.82
N LEU A 56 11.09 -8.70 16.62
CA LEU A 56 9.66 -8.78 16.42
C LEU A 56 9.23 -10.24 16.54
N VAL A 57 8.29 -10.49 17.44
CA VAL A 57 7.70 -11.81 17.67
C VAL A 57 6.27 -11.78 17.19
N SER A 58 5.94 -12.67 16.25
CA SER A 58 4.57 -12.87 15.75
C SER A 58 4.08 -14.26 16.15
N ARG A 59 2.87 -14.33 16.67
CA ARG A 59 2.20 -15.58 17.03
C ARG A 59 0.74 -15.54 16.58
N VAL A 60 0.22 -16.72 16.20
CA VAL A 60 -1.22 -16.85 15.90
C VAL A 60 -2.04 -16.68 17.19
N VAL A 61 -3.18 -16.03 17.06
CA VAL A 61 -4.17 -15.96 18.14
C VAL A 61 -4.79 -17.36 18.30
N VAL A 62 -4.79 -17.89 19.53
CA VAL A 62 -5.29 -19.23 19.85
C VAL A 62 -6.69 -19.42 19.28
N GLY A 63 -6.89 -20.51 18.53
CA GLY A 63 -8.17 -20.86 17.89
C GLY A 63 -8.47 -20.10 16.59
N LYS A 64 -7.51 -19.32 16.06
CA LYS A 64 -7.65 -18.60 14.79
C LYS A 64 -6.82 -19.19 13.64
N GLU A 65 -6.18 -20.33 13.82
CA GLU A 65 -5.27 -20.95 12.89
C GLU A 65 -5.92 -21.19 11.51
N GLN A 66 -7.11 -21.76 11.50
CA GLN A 66 -7.85 -22.07 10.27
C GLN A 66 -8.34 -20.79 9.57
N ALA A 67 -8.92 -19.85 10.32
CA ALA A 67 -9.45 -18.61 9.78
C ALA A 67 -8.34 -17.65 9.30
N GLY A 68 -7.18 -17.72 9.94
CA GLY A 68 -5.99 -16.90 9.64
C GLY A 68 -4.99 -17.55 8.70
N GLU A 69 -5.33 -18.65 7.99
CA GLU A 69 -4.40 -19.44 7.17
C GLU A 69 -3.57 -18.59 6.19
N LYS A 70 -4.12 -17.50 5.67
CA LYS A 70 -3.40 -16.56 4.79
C LYS A 70 -2.16 -15.91 5.45
N PHE A 71 -2.08 -15.97 6.79
CA PHE A 71 -0.96 -15.47 7.57
C PHE A 71 -0.10 -16.57 8.20
N LYS A 72 -0.22 -17.82 7.75
CA LYS A 72 0.44 -18.99 8.36
C LYS A 72 1.95 -18.85 8.49
N ASP A 73 2.59 -18.15 7.57
CA ASP A 73 4.03 -17.91 7.57
C ASP A 73 4.49 -17.07 8.77
N TYR A 74 3.54 -16.42 9.46
CA TYR A 74 3.77 -15.56 10.62
C TYR A 74 3.17 -16.12 11.93
N PHE A 75 2.68 -17.35 11.94
CA PHE A 75 2.11 -17.98 13.14
C PHE A 75 3.13 -18.23 14.23
N GLU A 76 4.37 -18.54 13.84
CA GLU A 76 5.53 -18.69 14.71
C GLU A 76 6.74 -18.02 14.03
N HIS A 77 6.77 -16.69 14.08
CA HIS A 77 7.79 -15.93 13.37
C HIS A 77 8.51 -14.98 14.31
N ASN A 78 9.85 -15.04 14.28
CA ASN A 78 10.73 -14.13 14.98
C ASN A 78 11.73 -13.54 13.99
N GLU A 79 11.94 -12.24 14.06
CA GLU A 79 12.88 -11.54 13.18
C GLU A 79 13.43 -10.29 13.86
N THR A 80 14.71 -9.97 13.68
CA THR A 80 15.32 -8.74 14.21
C THR A 80 14.51 -7.52 13.75
N LEU A 81 14.01 -6.73 14.69
CA LEU A 81 13.02 -5.68 14.48
C LEU A 81 13.46 -4.64 13.42
N ASN A 82 14.72 -4.23 13.41
CA ASN A 82 15.23 -3.24 12.45
C ASN A 82 15.51 -3.82 11.05
N LYS A 83 15.46 -5.15 10.89
CA LYS A 83 15.69 -5.85 9.62
C LYS A 83 14.41 -6.35 8.95
N VAL A 84 13.26 -6.17 9.60
CA VAL A 84 11.97 -6.61 9.02
C VAL A 84 11.71 -5.85 7.72
N PRO A 85 11.59 -6.55 6.57
CA PRO A 85 11.25 -5.91 5.30
C PRO A 85 9.83 -5.33 5.32
N SER A 86 9.59 -4.29 4.54
CA SER A 86 8.32 -3.56 4.50
C SER A 86 7.11 -4.47 4.23
N HIS A 87 7.22 -5.37 3.26
CA HIS A 87 6.12 -6.28 2.91
C HIS A 87 5.77 -7.25 4.04
N ARG A 88 6.76 -7.74 4.82
CA ARG A 88 6.51 -8.58 5.99
C ARG A 88 5.95 -7.78 7.16
N ALA A 89 6.49 -6.59 7.39
CA ALA A 89 5.97 -5.69 8.43
C ALA A 89 4.48 -5.39 8.20
N LEU A 90 4.12 -4.99 6.98
CA LEU A 90 2.73 -4.69 6.62
C LEU A 90 1.82 -5.93 6.68
N ALA A 91 2.30 -7.11 6.25
CA ALA A 91 1.57 -8.36 6.36
C ALA A 91 1.25 -8.72 7.82
N MET A 92 2.24 -8.67 8.71
CA MET A 92 2.06 -8.97 10.14
C MET A 92 1.17 -7.94 10.83
N LEU A 93 1.34 -6.64 10.53
CA LEU A 93 0.47 -5.58 11.04
C LEU A 93 -0.99 -5.77 10.60
N ARG A 94 -1.21 -6.17 9.35
CA ARG A 94 -2.53 -6.52 8.84
C ARG A 94 -3.11 -7.72 9.58
N GLY A 95 -2.34 -8.79 9.75
CA GLY A 95 -2.76 -9.98 10.50
C GLY A 95 -3.15 -9.65 11.93
N ARG A 96 -2.42 -8.74 12.59
CA ARG A 96 -2.77 -8.21 13.92
C ARG A 96 -4.06 -7.40 13.88
N ASN A 97 -4.22 -6.49 12.94
CA ASN A 97 -5.40 -5.65 12.82
C ASN A 97 -6.68 -6.45 12.51
N GLU A 98 -6.54 -7.54 11.75
CA GLU A 98 -7.63 -8.47 11.46
C GLU A 98 -7.89 -9.49 12.63
N GLY A 99 -7.08 -9.45 13.69
CA GLY A 99 -7.26 -10.27 14.89
C GLY A 99 -6.79 -11.72 14.75
N PHE A 100 -5.90 -12.01 13.81
CA PHE A 100 -5.33 -13.34 13.59
C PHE A 100 -3.94 -13.51 14.21
N LEU A 101 -3.18 -12.42 14.36
CA LEU A 101 -1.84 -12.44 14.91
C LEU A 101 -1.74 -11.55 16.15
N THR A 102 -0.87 -11.94 17.08
CA THR A 102 -0.32 -11.07 18.11
C THR A 102 1.10 -10.69 17.73
N LEU A 103 1.46 -9.43 17.96
CA LEU A 103 2.81 -8.93 17.74
C LEU A 103 3.35 -8.37 19.06
N ALA A 104 4.58 -8.72 19.38
CA ALA A 104 5.29 -8.23 20.55
C ALA A 104 6.78 -8.01 20.25
N MET A 105 7.41 -7.14 21.01
CA MET A 105 8.86 -6.96 20.97
C MET A 105 9.54 -7.81 22.05
N ASN A 106 10.42 -8.71 21.63
CA ASN A 106 11.33 -9.38 22.55
C ASN A 106 12.61 -8.55 22.68
N ALA A 107 12.80 -7.98 23.88
CA ALA A 107 13.97 -7.14 24.17
C ALA A 107 15.26 -7.93 24.35
N ASP A 108 15.17 -9.20 24.73
CA ASP A 108 16.29 -10.05 25.13
C ASP A 108 16.27 -11.40 24.40
N PRO A 109 16.38 -11.42 23.04
CA PRO A 109 16.21 -12.65 22.26
C PRO A 109 17.30 -13.72 22.52
N GLU A 110 18.48 -13.31 23.00
CA GLU A 110 19.58 -14.22 23.30
C GLU A 110 19.52 -14.78 24.74
N GLN A 111 18.52 -14.34 25.52
CA GLN A 111 18.39 -14.78 26.90
C GLN A 111 17.79 -16.18 26.97
N GLU A 112 18.41 -17.05 27.78
CA GLU A 112 17.89 -18.40 28.03
C GLU A 112 16.49 -18.37 28.66
N GLU A 113 15.64 -19.32 28.26
CA GLU A 113 14.29 -19.43 28.78
C GLU A 113 14.29 -19.64 30.30
N GLY A 114 13.54 -18.81 31.02
CA GLY A 114 13.45 -18.85 32.48
C GLY A 114 14.42 -17.94 33.24
N VAL A 115 15.35 -17.28 32.58
CA VAL A 115 16.18 -16.25 33.19
C VAL A 115 15.33 -15.01 33.49
N ARG A 116 15.42 -14.51 34.72
CA ARG A 116 14.67 -13.32 35.16
C ARG A 116 15.49 -12.06 34.98
N GLY A 117 14.85 -11.00 34.51
CA GLY A 117 15.45 -9.71 34.29
C GLY A 117 15.66 -9.43 32.79
N SER A 118 16.10 -8.26 32.44
CA SER A 118 16.42 -7.82 31.09
C SER A 118 17.79 -7.18 31.04
N TYR A 119 18.48 -7.28 29.94
CA TYR A 119 19.73 -6.53 29.74
C TYR A 119 19.51 -5.01 29.90
N CYS A 120 18.33 -4.53 29.58
CA CYS A 120 17.95 -3.13 29.77
C CYS A 120 17.94 -2.71 31.25
N GLU A 121 17.69 -3.62 32.18
CA GLU A 121 17.86 -3.34 33.63
C GLU A 121 19.33 -3.06 34.01
N ASN A 122 20.27 -3.72 33.33
CA ASN A 122 21.71 -3.43 33.50
C ASN A 122 22.04 -2.05 32.92
N ILE A 123 21.49 -1.68 31.76
CA ILE A 123 21.70 -0.34 31.18
C ILE A 123 21.20 0.74 32.15
N ILE A 124 20.05 0.54 32.80
CA ILE A 124 19.50 1.45 33.81
C ILE A 124 20.46 1.54 35.02
N SER A 125 20.89 0.38 35.54
CA SER A 125 21.81 0.32 36.69
C SER A 125 23.11 1.05 36.39
N ASP A 126 23.73 0.79 35.26
CA ASP A 126 25.00 1.38 34.83
C ASP A 126 24.86 2.89 34.59
N HIS A 127 23.73 3.34 34.04
CA HIS A 127 23.47 4.76 33.79
C HIS A 127 23.46 5.58 35.08
N TYR A 128 22.89 5.03 36.15
CA TYR A 128 22.81 5.67 37.46
C TYR A 128 23.98 5.28 38.42
N GLY A 129 24.96 4.51 37.93
CA GLY A 129 26.09 4.05 38.76
C GLY A 129 25.65 3.17 39.92
N ILE A 130 24.57 2.41 39.76
CA ILE A 130 24.05 1.51 40.82
C ILE A 130 24.74 0.16 40.70
N THR A 131 25.66 -0.10 41.62
CA THR A 131 26.24 -1.43 41.78
C THR A 131 25.46 -2.18 42.84
N LEU A 132 24.82 -3.27 42.44
CA LEU A 132 24.12 -4.16 43.38
C LEU A 132 25.14 -5.03 44.10
N SER A 133 25.34 -4.74 45.36
CA SER A 133 26.13 -5.52 46.34
C SER A 133 25.16 -6.18 47.32
N SER A 134 25.64 -6.75 48.40
CA SER A 134 24.74 -7.30 49.43
C SER A 134 24.25 -6.23 50.42
N ALA A 135 24.16 -4.97 50.02
CA ALA A 135 23.68 -3.90 50.88
C ALA A 135 22.19 -4.00 51.19
N PRO A 136 21.72 -3.54 52.36
CA PRO A 136 20.29 -3.61 52.74
C PRO A 136 19.32 -3.00 51.74
N ALA A 137 19.75 -1.92 51.05
CA ALA A 137 18.91 -1.24 50.05
C ALA A 137 18.86 -1.92 48.68
N ASP A 138 19.71 -2.92 48.42
CA ASP A 138 19.87 -3.44 47.04
C ASP A 138 18.66 -4.25 46.57
N ALA A 139 17.98 -4.93 47.46
CA ALA A 139 16.72 -5.64 47.12
C ALA A 139 15.65 -4.63 46.63
N TRP A 140 15.51 -3.52 47.33
CA TRP A 140 14.56 -2.47 46.94
C TRP A 140 14.97 -1.76 45.63
N ARG A 141 16.27 -1.44 45.49
CA ARG A 141 16.79 -0.83 44.24
C ARG A 141 16.59 -1.73 43.04
N LYS A 142 16.88 -3.01 43.17
CA LYS A 142 16.65 -4.00 42.10
C LYS A 142 15.17 -4.07 41.72
N GLN A 143 14.28 -4.04 42.70
CA GLN A 143 12.82 -4.02 42.44
C GLN A 143 12.43 -2.73 41.71
N VAL A 144 12.91 -1.57 42.10
CA VAL A 144 12.61 -0.28 41.44
C VAL A 144 13.07 -0.30 39.99
N ILE A 145 14.28 -0.76 39.70
CA ILE A 145 14.85 -0.86 38.36
C ILE A 145 14.00 -1.82 37.50
N SER A 146 13.74 -3.00 38.03
CA SER A 146 12.92 -4.00 37.31
C SER A 146 11.51 -3.50 37.00
N TRP A 147 10.87 -2.81 37.95
CA TRP A 147 9.55 -2.24 37.72
C TRP A 147 9.57 -1.04 36.76
N ALA A 148 10.59 -0.16 36.86
CA ALA A 148 10.76 0.94 35.92
C ALA A 148 10.88 0.41 34.47
N TRP A 149 11.72 -0.62 34.29
CA TRP A 149 11.82 -1.29 32.99
C TRP A 149 10.49 -1.90 32.54
N ARG A 150 9.94 -2.82 33.31
CA ARG A 150 8.81 -3.65 32.89
C ARG A 150 7.48 -2.88 32.73
N ILE A 151 7.25 -1.87 33.59
CA ILE A 151 5.96 -1.18 33.66
C ILE A 151 5.96 0.13 32.86
N LYS A 152 7.12 0.80 32.77
CA LYS A 152 7.21 2.12 32.14
C LYS A 152 8.00 2.06 30.83
N VAL A 153 9.28 1.79 30.91
CA VAL A 153 10.22 1.97 29.80
C VAL A 153 10.01 0.96 28.69
N SER A 154 9.79 -0.33 29.01
CA SER A 154 9.60 -1.37 27.99
C SER A 154 8.38 -1.12 27.13
N MET A 155 7.25 -0.75 27.72
CA MET A 155 6.02 -0.44 26.99
C MET A 155 6.18 0.81 26.09
N HIS A 156 6.88 1.83 26.60
CA HIS A 156 7.18 3.03 25.81
C HIS A 156 8.06 2.69 24.61
N MET A 157 9.15 1.95 24.82
CA MET A 157 10.07 1.54 23.76
C MET A 157 9.42 0.62 22.73
N GLU A 158 8.60 -0.34 23.16
CA GLU A 158 7.85 -1.20 22.24
C GLU A 158 6.94 -0.39 21.34
N THR A 159 6.17 0.54 21.91
CA THR A 159 5.28 1.42 21.15
C THR A 159 6.05 2.27 20.14
N GLU A 160 7.16 2.87 20.56
CA GLU A 160 8.00 3.71 19.72
C GLU A 160 8.65 2.91 18.59
N LEU A 161 9.30 1.79 18.89
CA LEU A 161 10.04 1.00 17.90
C LEU A 161 9.12 0.26 16.93
N MET A 162 7.97 -0.23 17.40
CA MET A 162 6.93 -0.80 16.53
C MET A 162 6.32 0.26 15.62
N GLY A 163 6.12 1.49 16.13
CA GLY A 163 5.70 2.64 15.34
C GLY A 163 6.71 3.01 14.26
N ALA A 164 7.99 3.07 14.60
CA ALA A 164 9.07 3.34 13.65
C ALA A 164 9.19 2.26 12.55
N MET A 165 9.03 0.98 12.93
CA MET A 165 8.99 -0.13 11.96
C MET A 165 7.82 0.04 10.99
N LYS A 166 6.64 0.38 11.50
CA LYS A 166 5.44 0.62 10.68
C LYS A 166 5.67 1.76 9.70
N GLU A 167 6.13 2.91 10.18
CA GLU A 167 6.38 4.10 9.35
C GLU A 167 7.40 3.81 8.25
N ARG A 168 8.51 3.16 8.57
CA ARG A 168 9.50 2.73 7.58
C ARG A 168 8.87 1.81 6.53
N GLY A 169 8.10 0.81 6.98
CA GLY A 169 7.41 -0.12 6.09
C GLY A 169 6.42 0.57 5.15
N GLU A 170 5.67 1.55 5.64
CA GLU A 170 4.73 2.35 4.84
C GLU A 170 5.46 3.19 3.78
N ILE A 171 6.54 3.88 4.15
CA ILE A 171 7.34 4.71 3.24
C ILE A 171 7.92 3.85 2.11
N GLU A 172 8.56 2.74 2.44
CA GLU A 172 9.14 1.83 1.44
C GLU A 172 8.08 1.25 0.51
N ALA A 173 6.92 0.84 1.05
CA ALA A 173 5.82 0.32 0.25
C ALA A 173 5.25 1.38 -0.70
N ILE A 174 5.08 2.62 -0.24
CA ILE A 174 4.60 3.73 -1.07
C ILE A 174 5.57 4.01 -2.23
N GLU A 175 6.89 3.96 -2.02
CA GLU A 175 7.87 4.11 -3.11
C GLU A 175 7.80 2.97 -4.12
N VAL A 176 7.56 1.73 -3.69
CA VAL A 176 7.31 0.61 -4.60
C VAL A 176 6.04 0.84 -5.41
N PHE A 177 4.96 1.28 -4.78
CA PHE A 177 3.70 1.57 -5.47
C PHE A 177 3.86 2.72 -6.47
N ALA A 178 4.61 3.76 -6.10
CA ALA A 178 4.94 4.88 -6.98
C ALA A 178 5.73 4.42 -8.21
N THR A 179 6.71 3.53 -8.02
CA THR A 179 7.49 2.94 -9.12
C THR A 179 6.59 2.10 -10.03
N ASN A 180 5.76 1.24 -9.49
CA ASN A 180 4.83 0.41 -10.26
C ASN A 180 3.84 1.28 -11.06
N LEU A 181 3.33 2.37 -10.48
CA LEU A 181 2.47 3.32 -11.18
C LEU A 181 3.22 3.98 -12.33
N LYS A 182 4.46 4.44 -12.09
CA LYS A 182 5.31 5.03 -13.12
C LYS A 182 5.51 4.08 -14.30
N ASP A 183 5.79 2.81 -14.03
CA ASP A 183 5.97 1.80 -15.08
C ASP A 183 4.71 1.59 -15.92
N LEU A 184 3.52 1.66 -15.30
CA LEU A 184 2.26 1.60 -16.02
C LEU A 184 2.02 2.85 -16.89
N LEU A 185 2.27 4.04 -16.35
CA LEU A 185 2.07 5.31 -17.05
C LEU A 185 3.04 5.49 -18.22
N MET A 186 4.29 5.04 -18.04
CA MET A 186 5.38 5.19 -19.01
C MET A 186 5.55 3.96 -19.90
N ALA A 187 4.60 3.01 -19.88
CA ALA A 187 4.62 1.89 -20.81
C ALA A 187 4.60 2.40 -22.27
N ALA A 188 5.36 1.75 -23.14
CA ALA A 188 5.49 2.16 -24.52
C ALA A 188 4.12 2.17 -25.23
N PRO A 189 3.67 3.32 -25.77
CA PRO A 189 2.43 3.39 -26.51
C PRO A 189 2.54 2.63 -27.84
N ALA A 190 1.50 1.85 -28.16
CA ALA A 190 1.41 1.20 -29.47
C ALA A 190 1.11 2.21 -30.61
N GLY A 191 0.66 3.40 -30.25
CA GLY A 191 0.35 4.48 -31.16
C GLY A 191 -1.04 4.39 -31.81
N PRO A 192 -1.29 5.21 -32.83
CA PRO A 192 -2.62 5.37 -33.45
C PRO A 192 -2.96 4.22 -34.40
N ARG A 193 -3.31 3.06 -33.82
CA ARG A 193 -3.69 1.85 -34.56
C ARG A 193 -5.10 1.40 -34.17
N ALA A 194 -5.85 0.88 -35.13
CA ALA A 194 -7.15 0.29 -34.85
C ALA A 194 -6.97 -0.89 -33.86
N THR A 195 -7.62 -0.80 -32.72
CA THR A 195 -7.41 -1.72 -31.60
C THR A 195 -8.73 -2.31 -31.11
N LEU A 196 -8.76 -3.63 -30.94
CA LEU A 196 -9.84 -4.33 -30.25
C LEU A 196 -9.43 -4.54 -28.79
N GLY A 197 -10.15 -3.92 -27.86
CA GLY A 197 -10.01 -4.14 -26.44
C GLY A 197 -10.92 -5.27 -25.98
N LEU A 198 -10.39 -6.14 -25.15
CA LEU A 198 -11.08 -7.29 -24.61
C LEU A 198 -10.92 -7.33 -23.09
N ASP A 199 -12.04 -7.15 -22.42
CA ASP A 199 -12.14 -7.27 -20.96
C ASP A 199 -12.64 -8.67 -20.62
N PRO A 200 -11.75 -9.58 -20.14
CA PRO A 200 -12.08 -10.98 -19.92
C PRO A 200 -13.12 -11.17 -18.82
N GLY A 201 -14.05 -12.10 -19.02
CA GLY A 201 -15.03 -12.46 -18.01
C GLY A 201 -15.62 -13.85 -18.26
N LEU A 202 -15.84 -14.60 -17.17
CA LEU A 202 -16.41 -15.94 -17.22
C LEU A 202 -17.94 -15.91 -17.25
N ARG A 203 -18.57 -15.56 -16.14
CA ARG A 203 -20.03 -15.64 -15.96
C ARG A 203 -20.80 -14.59 -16.78
N THR A 204 -20.32 -13.37 -16.79
CA THR A 204 -20.95 -12.23 -17.46
C THR A 204 -20.51 -12.07 -18.91
N GLY A 205 -19.65 -12.95 -19.40
CA GLY A 205 -19.03 -12.91 -20.72
C GLY A 205 -17.88 -11.90 -20.81
N SER A 206 -17.07 -12.04 -21.85
CA SER A 206 -16.00 -11.12 -22.18
C SER A 206 -16.53 -9.95 -22.99
N LYS A 207 -16.20 -8.73 -22.60
CA LYS A 207 -16.63 -7.50 -23.26
C LYS A 207 -15.61 -7.10 -24.31
N ILE A 208 -16.09 -6.71 -25.47
CA ILE A 208 -15.26 -6.29 -26.60
C ILE A 208 -15.62 -4.87 -27.00
N ALA A 209 -14.61 -4.07 -27.28
CA ALA A 209 -14.77 -2.79 -27.93
C ALA A 209 -13.69 -2.60 -29.01
N VAL A 210 -14.09 -2.16 -30.20
CA VAL A 210 -13.15 -1.75 -31.25
C VAL A 210 -13.07 -0.24 -31.26
N VAL A 211 -11.83 0.26 -31.21
CA VAL A 211 -11.55 1.70 -31.38
C VAL A 211 -10.70 1.92 -32.64
N ASP A 212 -10.91 3.05 -33.29
CA ASP A 212 -10.08 3.45 -34.42
C ASP A 212 -8.73 4.03 -33.97
N SER A 213 -7.92 4.48 -34.89
CA SER A 213 -6.60 5.08 -34.62
C SER A 213 -6.65 6.34 -33.74
N THR A 214 -7.80 6.97 -33.59
CA THR A 214 -8.00 8.16 -32.73
C THR A 214 -8.59 7.81 -31.36
N GLY A 215 -8.87 6.53 -31.10
CA GLY A 215 -9.54 6.08 -29.89
C GLY A 215 -11.07 6.17 -29.90
N LYS A 216 -11.67 6.54 -31.03
CA LYS A 216 -13.14 6.57 -31.20
C LYS A 216 -13.68 5.15 -31.25
N VAL A 217 -14.74 4.89 -30.49
CA VAL A 217 -15.44 3.59 -30.51
C VAL A 217 -16.17 3.38 -31.82
N LEU A 218 -15.88 2.25 -32.49
CA LEU A 218 -16.52 1.84 -33.74
C LEU A 218 -17.58 0.77 -33.54
N ALA A 219 -17.32 -0.19 -32.63
CA ALA A 219 -18.24 -1.29 -32.35
C ALA A 219 -17.99 -1.85 -30.95
N THR A 220 -19.03 -2.45 -30.40
CA THR A 220 -18.96 -3.14 -29.09
C THR A 220 -19.78 -4.43 -29.15
N GLU A 221 -19.34 -5.46 -28.42
CA GLU A 221 -20.04 -6.75 -28.34
C GLU A 221 -19.71 -7.45 -27.00
N THR A 222 -20.51 -8.44 -26.64
CA THR A 222 -20.25 -9.35 -25.54
C THR A 222 -20.21 -10.78 -26.06
N ILE A 223 -19.12 -11.50 -25.77
CA ILE A 223 -18.93 -12.89 -26.18
C ILE A 223 -18.81 -13.81 -24.97
N TYR A 224 -19.07 -15.09 -25.17
CA TYR A 224 -19.09 -16.11 -24.12
C TYR A 224 -18.25 -17.34 -24.50
N PRO A 225 -16.93 -17.19 -24.75
CA PRO A 225 -16.09 -18.30 -25.20
C PRO A 225 -15.84 -19.36 -24.13
N HIS A 226 -15.94 -18.97 -22.84
CA HIS A 226 -15.55 -19.76 -21.69
C HIS A 226 -16.75 -20.41 -20.98
N PRO A 227 -16.52 -21.42 -20.09
CA PRO A 227 -17.57 -21.91 -19.21
C PRO A 227 -18.16 -20.77 -18.35
N PRO A 228 -19.48 -20.84 -17.99
CA PRO A 228 -20.39 -21.96 -18.22
C PRO A 228 -21.02 -22.02 -19.61
N GLN A 229 -21.06 -20.92 -20.39
CA GLN A 229 -21.82 -20.82 -21.64
C GLN A 229 -21.15 -21.57 -22.81
N LYS A 230 -19.82 -21.62 -22.85
CA LYS A 230 -19.01 -22.37 -23.86
C LYS A 230 -19.40 -22.11 -25.33
N GLN A 231 -19.73 -20.86 -25.69
CA GLN A 231 -20.06 -20.47 -27.05
C GLN A 231 -18.79 -20.14 -27.85
N TYR A 232 -17.86 -21.09 -27.90
CA TYR A 232 -16.50 -20.87 -28.43
C TYR A 232 -16.51 -20.45 -29.91
N ASP A 233 -17.12 -21.27 -30.80
CA ASP A 233 -17.11 -21.01 -32.25
C ASP A 233 -17.90 -19.74 -32.62
N LYS A 234 -19.03 -19.50 -31.97
CA LYS A 234 -19.78 -18.26 -32.13
C LYS A 234 -18.96 -17.03 -31.75
N SER A 235 -18.25 -17.13 -30.60
CA SER A 235 -17.39 -16.05 -30.12
C SER A 235 -16.19 -15.84 -31.06
N ALA A 236 -15.58 -16.90 -31.55
CA ALA A 236 -14.50 -16.83 -32.52
C ALA A 236 -14.92 -16.15 -33.82
N HIS A 237 -16.11 -16.47 -34.34
CA HIS A 237 -16.65 -15.85 -35.53
C HIS A 237 -16.86 -14.33 -35.32
N VAL A 238 -17.40 -13.92 -34.17
CA VAL A 238 -17.61 -12.51 -33.85
C VAL A 238 -16.31 -11.74 -33.85
N VAL A 239 -15.28 -12.26 -33.16
CA VAL A 239 -13.95 -11.61 -33.08
C VAL A 239 -13.33 -11.52 -34.47
N GLU A 240 -13.34 -12.62 -35.25
CA GLU A 240 -12.78 -12.64 -36.60
C GLU A 240 -13.49 -11.61 -37.49
N GLN A 241 -14.82 -11.55 -37.45
CA GLN A 241 -15.62 -10.60 -38.24
C GLN A 241 -15.25 -9.16 -37.86
N MET A 242 -15.17 -8.82 -36.55
CA MET A 242 -14.83 -7.47 -36.10
C MET A 242 -13.40 -7.09 -36.51
N VAL A 243 -12.43 -8.00 -36.40
CA VAL A 243 -11.04 -7.74 -36.82
C VAL A 243 -10.97 -7.41 -38.30
N ARG A 244 -11.68 -8.17 -39.16
CA ARG A 244 -11.68 -7.93 -40.61
C ARG A 244 -12.45 -6.67 -40.99
N GLN A 245 -13.64 -6.48 -40.42
CA GLN A 245 -14.54 -5.35 -40.77
C GLN A 245 -13.89 -3.99 -40.44
N TYR A 246 -13.18 -3.90 -39.32
CA TYR A 246 -12.60 -2.64 -38.85
C TYR A 246 -11.09 -2.56 -39.08
N ASN A 247 -10.49 -3.48 -39.81
CA ASN A 247 -9.06 -3.56 -40.09
C ASN A 247 -8.24 -3.42 -38.77
N VAL A 248 -8.58 -4.23 -37.78
CA VAL A 248 -7.93 -4.19 -36.47
C VAL A 248 -6.49 -4.68 -36.57
N ASP A 249 -5.56 -3.86 -36.12
CA ASP A 249 -4.12 -4.18 -36.08
C ASP A 249 -3.73 -4.88 -34.77
N LEU A 250 -4.36 -4.49 -33.66
CA LEU A 250 -3.98 -4.91 -32.29
C LEU A 250 -5.20 -5.42 -31.53
N ILE A 251 -4.98 -6.48 -30.75
CA ILE A 251 -5.96 -7.01 -29.80
C ILE A 251 -5.38 -6.90 -28.39
N ALA A 252 -5.92 -5.95 -27.61
CA ALA A 252 -5.55 -5.70 -26.23
C ALA A 252 -6.40 -6.57 -25.31
N ILE A 253 -5.77 -7.45 -24.52
CA ILE A 253 -6.46 -8.35 -23.59
C ILE A 253 -6.13 -7.92 -22.15
N GLY A 254 -7.16 -7.63 -21.37
CA GLY A 254 -7.01 -7.32 -19.95
C GLY A 254 -6.37 -8.48 -19.17
N ASN A 255 -5.53 -8.18 -18.18
CA ASN A 255 -4.78 -9.18 -17.41
C ASN A 255 -5.50 -9.70 -16.15
N GLY A 256 -6.80 -9.50 -16.03
CA GLY A 256 -7.59 -9.95 -14.89
C GLY A 256 -8.06 -11.40 -14.96
N THR A 257 -9.23 -11.66 -14.37
CA THR A 257 -9.83 -13.00 -14.32
C THR A 257 -10.05 -13.53 -15.74
N ALA A 258 -9.75 -14.80 -15.98
CA ALA A 258 -9.84 -15.49 -17.28
C ALA A 258 -8.92 -14.92 -18.40
N SER A 259 -7.92 -14.14 -18.03
CA SER A 259 -6.95 -13.58 -19.00
C SER A 259 -6.21 -14.66 -19.77
N ARG A 260 -5.75 -15.74 -19.13
CA ARG A 260 -5.02 -16.85 -19.78
C ARG A 260 -5.89 -17.61 -20.78
N GLU A 261 -7.11 -17.92 -20.38
CA GLU A 261 -8.08 -18.61 -21.23
C GLU A 261 -8.44 -17.74 -22.44
N THR A 262 -8.61 -16.45 -22.22
CA THR A 262 -8.91 -15.46 -23.26
C THR A 262 -7.73 -15.26 -24.20
N ASP A 263 -6.51 -15.23 -23.68
CA ASP A 263 -5.29 -15.13 -24.48
C ASP A 263 -5.14 -16.35 -25.42
N SER A 264 -5.39 -17.55 -24.89
CA SER A 264 -5.40 -18.79 -25.68
C SER A 264 -6.50 -18.80 -26.74
N PHE A 265 -7.70 -18.34 -26.39
CA PHE A 265 -8.83 -18.20 -27.31
C PHE A 265 -8.49 -17.24 -28.47
N VAL A 266 -7.97 -16.06 -28.18
CA VAL A 266 -7.58 -15.07 -29.19
C VAL A 266 -6.48 -15.60 -30.10
N ALA A 267 -5.48 -16.30 -29.53
CA ALA A 267 -4.41 -16.93 -30.32
C ALA A 267 -4.97 -17.94 -31.37
N ASP A 268 -5.95 -18.74 -30.94
CA ASP A 268 -6.60 -19.70 -31.81
C ASP A 268 -7.44 -19.00 -32.90
N VAL A 269 -8.18 -17.93 -32.57
CA VAL A 269 -8.94 -17.12 -33.55
C VAL A 269 -8.01 -16.51 -34.60
N ILE A 270 -6.89 -15.92 -34.18
CA ILE A 270 -5.89 -15.36 -35.10
C ILE A 270 -5.36 -16.44 -36.06
N LYS A 271 -5.02 -17.61 -35.52
CA LYS A 271 -4.47 -18.72 -36.31
C LYS A 271 -5.50 -19.29 -37.28
N ARG A 272 -6.72 -19.60 -36.82
CA ARG A 272 -7.79 -20.18 -37.67
C ARG A 272 -8.25 -19.20 -38.76
N GLY A 273 -8.38 -17.92 -38.40
CA GLY A 273 -8.78 -16.87 -39.33
C GLY A 273 -7.63 -16.38 -40.22
N ASN A 274 -6.40 -16.84 -40.05
CA ASN A 274 -5.22 -16.30 -40.72
C ASN A 274 -5.19 -14.75 -40.65
N LEU A 275 -5.41 -14.21 -39.44
CA LEU A 275 -5.45 -12.78 -39.18
C LEU A 275 -4.05 -12.21 -39.00
N THR A 276 -3.84 -10.97 -39.41
CA THR A 276 -2.56 -10.24 -39.25
C THR A 276 -2.48 -9.49 -37.93
N ALA A 277 -3.60 -9.38 -37.19
CA ALA A 277 -3.66 -8.69 -35.90
C ALA A 277 -2.76 -9.35 -34.87
N GLN A 278 -2.10 -8.50 -34.05
CA GLN A 278 -1.25 -8.93 -32.95
C GLN A 278 -1.99 -8.82 -31.63
N LYS A 279 -1.88 -9.83 -30.78
CA LYS A 279 -2.45 -9.82 -29.42
C LYS A 279 -1.43 -9.35 -28.39
N ILE A 280 -1.86 -8.57 -27.42
CA ILE A 280 -1.03 -8.04 -26.35
C ILE A 280 -1.82 -8.07 -25.05
N ILE A 281 -1.20 -8.55 -23.97
CA ILE A 281 -1.77 -8.46 -22.62
C ILE A 281 -1.55 -7.07 -22.09
N VAL A 282 -2.61 -6.43 -21.58
CA VAL A 282 -2.60 -5.07 -21.06
C VAL A 282 -3.07 -5.07 -19.61
N SER A 283 -2.47 -4.26 -18.76
CA SER A 283 -2.96 -4.08 -17.38
C SER A 283 -4.36 -3.48 -17.38
N GLU A 284 -5.31 -4.14 -16.73
CA GLU A 284 -6.67 -3.60 -16.52
C GLU A 284 -6.83 -2.86 -15.18
N ALA A 285 -5.72 -2.59 -14.47
CA ALA A 285 -5.75 -1.90 -13.18
C ALA A 285 -6.56 -0.61 -13.25
N GLY A 286 -7.55 -0.47 -12.37
CA GLY A 286 -8.46 0.68 -12.33
C GLY A 286 -9.50 0.79 -13.46
N ALA A 287 -9.55 -0.14 -14.42
CA ALA A 287 -10.52 -0.07 -15.53
C ALA A 287 -11.98 -0.11 -15.06
N SER A 288 -12.27 -0.90 -14.03
CA SER A 288 -13.61 -0.96 -13.41
C SER A 288 -13.98 0.35 -12.71
N VAL A 289 -13.00 1.02 -12.08
CA VAL A 289 -13.22 2.33 -11.43
C VAL A 289 -13.50 3.39 -12.49
N TYR A 290 -12.71 3.42 -13.57
CA TYR A 290 -12.97 4.31 -14.69
C TYR A 290 -14.37 4.09 -15.28
N SER A 291 -14.75 2.84 -15.56
CA SER A 291 -16.04 2.52 -16.21
C SER A 291 -17.25 3.00 -15.39
N ALA A 292 -17.14 3.01 -14.07
CA ALA A 292 -18.16 3.51 -13.15
C ALA A 292 -18.06 5.02 -12.86
N SER A 293 -17.03 5.71 -13.36
CA SER A 293 -16.80 7.11 -13.08
C SER A 293 -17.76 8.07 -13.80
N GLU A 294 -17.91 9.25 -13.24
CA GLU A 294 -18.67 10.34 -13.89
C GLU A 294 -18.05 10.74 -15.23
N LEU A 295 -16.72 10.71 -15.34
CA LEU A 295 -16.01 11.00 -16.58
C LEU A 295 -16.39 9.99 -17.67
N ALA A 296 -16.36 8.69 -17.37
CA ALA A 296 -16.77 7.66 -18.34
C ALA A 296 -18.26 7.76 -18.71
N ALA A 297 -19.11 8.16 -17.76
CA ALA A 297 -20.52 8.40 -18.03
C ALA A 297 -20.75 9.59 -19.00
N LYS A 298 -19.93 10.63 -18.90
CA LYS A 298 -19.95 11.77 -19.83
C LYS A 298 -19.37 11.41 -21.20
N GLU A 299 -18.29 10.62 -21.25
CA GLU A 299 -17.70 10.15 -22.50
C GLU A 299 -18.66 9.19 -23.27
N PHE A 300 -19.37 8.33 -22.52
CA PHE A 300 -20.20 7.26 -23.06
C PHE A 300 -21.58 7.20 -22.39
N PRO A 301 -22.46 8.23 -22.58
CA PRO A 301 -23.73 8.32 -21.86
C PRO A 301 -24.71 7.18 -22.21
N ASN A 302 -24.59 6.60 -23.40
CA ASN A 302 -25.50 5.55 -23.90
C ASN A 302 -24.86 4.15 -23.92
N MET A 303 -23.61 4.01 -23.37
CA MET A 303 -22.91 2.74 -23.35
C MET A 303 -23.08 2.06 -22.00
N ASP A 304 -23.32 0.76 -22.02
CA ASP A 304 -23.33 -0.05 -20.78
C ASP A 304 -22.01 0.06 -20.02
N VAL A 305 -22.11 0.23 -18.69
CA VAL A 305 -20.95 0.40 -17.81
C VAL A 305 -19.95 -0.73 -17.98
N SER A 306 -20.42 -1.97 -18.16
CA SER A 306 -19.57 -3.14 -18.30
C SER A 306 -18.70 -3.13 -19.57
N ILE A 307 -19.10 -2.39 -20.60
CA ILE A 307 -18.37 -2.30 -21.89
C ILE A 307 -17.28 -1.21 -21.86
N ARG A 308 -17.48 -0.17 -21.06
CA ARG A 308 -16.52 0.94 -20.95
C ARG A 308 -15.11 0.50 -20.53
N GLY A 309 -15.02 -0.60 -19.76
CA GLY A 309 -13.75 -1.23 -19.40
C GLY A 309 -12.97 -1.71 -20.62
N ALA A 310 -13.62 -2.38 -21.57
CA ALA A 310 -12.99 -2.84 -22.80
C ALA A 310 -12.49 -1.69 -23.68
N VAL A 311 -13.23 -0.57 -23.73
CA VAL A 311 -12.78 0.66 -24.40
C VAL A 311 -11.51 1.19 -23.75
N SER A 312 -11.47 1.27 -22.42
CA SER A 312 -10.30 1.73 -21.68
C SER A 312 -9.09 0.83 -21.93
N ILE A 313 -9.26 -0.48 -21.95
CA ILE A 313 -8.19 -1.46 -22.23
C ILE A 313 -7.61 -1.23 -23.64
N ALA A 314 -8.45 -0.99 -24.66
CA ALA A 314 -8.01 -0.68 -26.01
C ALA A 314 -7.19 0.63 -26.06
N ARG A 315 -7.72 1.69 -25.47
CA ARG A 315 -7.08 3.02 -25.44
C ARG A 315 -5.77 3.05 -24.66
N ARG A 316 -5.64 2.25 -23.59
CA ARG A 316 -4.38 2.10 -22.84
C ARG A 316 -3.26 1.53 -23.67
N LEU A 317 -3.57 0.63 -24.59
CA LEU A 317 -2.54 0.10 -25.50
C LEU A 317 -2.10 1.17 -26.50
N GLN A 318 -3.02 2.01 -26.95
CA GLN A 318 -2.70 3.11 -27.86
C GLN A 318 -1.85 4.18 -27.18
N ASP A 319 -2.27 4.66 -26.01
CA ASP A 319 -1.58 5.68 -25.18
C ASP A 319 -1.87 5.44 -23.69
N PRO A 320 -0.97 4.74 -22.97
CA PRO A 320 -1.15 4.43 -21.56
C PRO A 320 -1.32 5.67 -20.69
N LEU A 321 -0.48 6.68 -20.89
CA LEU A 321 -0.49 7.88 -20.06
C LEU A 321 -1.80 8.65 -20.23
N ALA A 322 -2.23 8.93 -21.45
CA ALA A 322 -3.44 9.68 -21.74
C ALA A 322 -4.70 9.00 -21.17
N GLU A 323 -4.74 7.68 -21.15
CA GLU A 323 -5.88 6.94 -20.61
C GLU A 323 -5.84 6.80 -19.09
N LEU A 324 -4.69 6.46 -18.52
CA LEU A 324 -4.57 6.21 -17.07
C LEU A 324 -4.71 7.47 -16.22
N VAL A 325 -4.40 8.65 -16.75
CA VAL A 325 -4.61 9.93 -16.02
C VAL A 325 -6.09 10.24 -15.74
N LYS A 326 -7.02 9.56 -16.39
CA LYS A 326 -8.46 9.67 -16.15
C LYS A 326 -8.91 9.01 -14.84
N ILE A 327 -8.03 8.22 -14.22
CA ILE A 327 -8.30 7.43 -13.02
C ILE A 327 -7.59 8.07 -11.83
N ASP A 328 -8.27 8.15 -10.67
CA ASP A 328 -7.58 8.50 -9.43
C ASP A 328 -6.43 7.53 -9.19
N PRO A 329 -5.18 8.02 -9.04
CA PRO A 329 -4.02 7.15 -8.89
C PRO A 329 -4.13 6.12 -7.77
N LYS A 330 -4.81 6.44 -6.66
CA LYS A 330 -5.08 5.49 -5.57
C LYS A 330 -6.02 4.35 -5.98
N SER A 331 -6.84 4.55 -6.98
CA SER A 331 -7.76 3.54 -7.50
C SER A 331 -7.10 2.60 -8.51
N ILE A 332 -5.87 2.90 -8.93
CA ILE A 332 -5.06 1.99 -9.73
C ILE A 332 -4.38 1.01 -8.76
N GLY A 333 -4.67 -0.29 -8.92
CA GLY A 333 -4.09 -1.33 -8.07
C GLY A 333 -2.62 -1.57 -8.44
N VAL A 334 -1.69 -0.98 -7.70
CA VAL A 334 -0.23 -1.07 -7.93
C VAL A 334 0.53 -1.81 -6.83
N GLY A 335 -0.16 -2.28 -5.78
CA GLY A 335 0.47 -2.99 -4.67
C GLY A 335 -0.49 -3.76 -3.79
N GLN A 336 0.00 -4.87 -3.22
CA GLN A 336 -0.79 -5.80 -2.40
C GLN A 336 -1.31 -5.17 -1.09
N TYR A 337 -0.52 -4.28 -0.47
CA TYR A 337 -0.81 -3.64 0.81
C TYR A 337 -1.15 -2.16 0.67
N GLN A 338 -1.65 -1.75 -0.49
CA GLN A 338 -1.95 -0.35 -0.79
C GLN A 338 -2.95 0.28 0.18
N HIS A 339 -3.90 -0.52 0.71
CA HIS A 339 -4.90 -0.06 1.69
C HIS A 339 -4.39 -0.06 3.14
N ASP A 340 -3.22 -0.64 3.40
CA ASP A 340 -2.64 -0.77 4.75
C ASP A 340 -1.65 0.34 5.10
N VAL A 341 -1.35 1.23 4.16
CA VAL A 341 -0.45 2.38 4.34
C VAL A 341 -1.23 3.68 4.56
N SER A 342 -0.53 4.73 5.01
CA SER A 342 -1.10 6.08 5.15
C SER A 342 -1.68 6.55 3.81
N GLN A 343 -3.00 6.69 3.72
CA GLN A 343 -3.70 7.09 2.49
C GLN A 343 -3.37 8.52 2.07
N THR A 344 -3.04 9.39 3.02
CA THR A 344 -2.62 10.77 2.73
C THR A 344 -1.23 10.82 2.09
N MET A 345 -0.28 10.06 2.63
CA MET A 345 1.07 9.96 2.05
C MET A 345 1.03 9.29 0.68
N LEU A 346 0.27 8.21 0.56
CA LEU A 346 0.07 7.50 -0.70
C LEU A 346 -0.49 8.44 -1.77
N ALA A 347 -1.58 9.17 -1.50
CA ALA A 347 -2.18 10.10 -2.43
C ALA A 347 -1.16 11.14 -2.94
N LYS A 348 -0.46 11.81 -2.03
CA LYS A 348 0.54 12.82 -2.38
C LYS A 348 1.65 12.25 -3.27
N ARG A 349 2.14 11.05 -2.95
CA ARG A 349 3.23 10.43 -3.69
C ARG A 349 2.79 9.98 -5.08
N LEU A 350 1.62 9.36 -5.19
CA LEU A 350 1.09 8.91 -6.48
C LEU A 350 0.70 10.08 -7.38
N ASP A 351 0.11 11.14 -6.85
CA ASP A 351 -0.19 12.36 -7.61
C ASP A 351 1.08 13.02 -8.14
N ALA A 352 2.14 13.11 -7.33
CA ALA A 352 3.43 13.62 -7.78
C ALA A 352 4.04 12.79 -8.93
N ILE A 353 3.95 11.46 -8.88
CA ILE A 353 4.41 10.58 -9.97
C ILE A 353 3.63 10.83 -11.26
N VAL A 354 2.31 11.00 -11.18
CA VAL A 354 1.50 11.31 -12.37
C VAL A 354 1.94 12.64 -12.98
N GLU A 355 2.11 13.67 -12.16
CA GLU A 355 2.58 14.98 -12.60
C GLU A 355 3.98 14.92 -13.25
N ASP A 356 4.90 14.22 -12.59
CA ASP A 356 6.26 14.02 -13.12
C ASP A 356 6.25 13.32 -14.48
N CYS A 357 5.45 12.26 -14.64
CA CYS A 357 5.33 11.52 -15.90
C CYS A 357 4.75 12.38 -17.01
N VAL A 358 3.67 13.13 -16.72
CA VAL A 358 3.04 14.02 -17.71
C VAL A 358 4.00 15.13 -18.15
N ASN A 359 4.73 15.75 -17.22
CA ASN A 359 5.68 16.80 -17.53
C ASN A 359 6.91 16.27 -18.28
N ALA A 360 7.34 15.03 -17.98
CA ALA A 360 8.48 14.40 -18.68
C ALA A 360 8.18 14.07 -20.15
N VAL A 361 6.97 13.61 -20.44
CA VAL A 361 6.52 13.29 -21.82
C VAL A 361 6.15 14.54 -22.58
N GLY A 362 5.62 15.54 -21.90
CA GLY A 362 5.01 16.73 -22.51
C GLY A 362 3.59 16.45 -23.02
N VAL A 363 2.85 17.51 -23.24
CA VAL A 363 1.43 17.45 -23.65
C VAL A 363 1.20 18.37 -24.84
N ASP A 364 0.59 17.83 -25.90
CA ASP A 364 0.12 18.64 -27.03
C ASP A 364 -1.23 19.28 -26.67
N VAL A 365 -1.23 20.59 -26.51
CA VAL A 365 -2.40 21.39 -26.18
C VAL A 365 -3.54 21.23 -27.18
N ASN A 366 -3.21 20.91 -28.42
CA ASN A 366 -4.18 20.77 -29.49
C ASN A 366 -4.89 19.42 -29.53
N THR A 367 -4.39 18.42 -28.82
CA THR A 367 -4.94 17.05 -28.82
C THR A 367 -5.30 16.53 -27.44
N ALA A 368 -4.69 17.09 -26.39
CA ALA A 368 -4.86 16.62 -25.03
C ALA A 368 -6.29 16.81 -24.49
N SER A 369 -6.74 15.84 -23.71
CA SER A 369 -7.98 15.97 -22.94
C SER A 369 -7.83 16.91 -21.75
N ALA A 370 -8.95 17.45 -21.25
CA ALA A 370 -8.94 18.24 -20.02
C ALA A 370 -8.32 17.46 -18.84
N ALA A 371 -8.58 16.15 -18.74
CA ALA A 371 -8.00 15.28 -17.72
C ALA A 371 -6.47 15.23 -17.81
N LEU A 372 -5.90 15.15 -19.00
CA LEU A 372 -4.45 15.15 -19.19
C LEU A 372 -3.84 16.54 -18.91
N LEU A 373 -4.46 17.60 -19.40
CA LEU A 373 -4.04 18.99 -19.16
C LEU A 373 -4.01 19.34 -17.66
N THR A 374 -4.99 18.86 -16.89
CA THR A 374 -5.05 19.10 -15.43
C THR A 374 -3.83 18.52 -14.69
N ARG A 375 -3.12 17.56 -15.28
CA ARG A 375 -1.91 16.95 -14.71
C ARG A 375 -0.63 17.70 -15.06
N VAL A 376 -0.71 18.71 -15.91
CA VAL A 376 0.42 19.58 -16.22
C VAL A 376 0.63 20.57 -15.06
N ALA A 377 1.88 20.69 -14.59
CA ALA A 377 2.21 21.59 -13.50
C ALA A 377 1.76 23.03 -13.80
N GLY A 378 1.04 23.64 -12.87
CA GLY A 378 0.52 25.00 -12.99
C GLY A 378 -0.83 25.15 -13.71
N LEU A 379 -1.42 24.07 -14.23
CA LEU A 379 -2.76 24.12 -14.81
C LEU A 379 -3.81 23.61 -13.81
N SER A 380 -4.80 24.45 -13.50
CA SER A 380 -5.99 24.04 -12.75
C SER A 380 -6.98 23.32 -13.66
N SER A 381 -7.93 22.56 -13.07
CA SER A 381 -9.01 21.92 -13.84
C SER A 381 -9.85 22.92 -14.64
N THR A 382 -10.06 24.13 -14.11
CA THR A 382 -10.77 25.21 -14.80
C THR A 382 -9.99 25.69 -16.02
N ILE A 383 -8.69 25.92 -15.88
CA ILE A 383 -7.82 26.33 -17.01
C ILE A 383 -7.75 25.24 -18.07
N ALA A 384 -7.60 23.97 -17.65
CA ALA A 384 -7.56 22.84 -18.55
C ALA A 384 -8.87 22.70 -19.37
N GLN A 385 -10.01 22.89 -18.72
CA GLN A 385 -11.32 22.87 -19.41
C GLN A 385 -11.45 24.05 -20.37
N ASN A 386 -11.08 25.26 -19.95
CA ASN A 386 -11.13 26.46 -20.81
C ASN A 386 -10.26 26.29 -22.07
N ILE A 387 -9.09 25.65 -21.95
CA ILE A 387 -8.22 25.35 -23.12
C ILE A 387 -8.96 24.44 -24.12
N VAL A 388 -9.61 23.39 -23.60
CA VAL A 388 -10.37 22.45 -24.45
C VAL A 388 -11.54 23.16 -25.11
N ASP A 389 -12.35 23.89 -24.34
CA ASP A 389 -13.51 24.62 -24.82
C ASP A 389 -13.13 25.66 -25.90
N PHE A 390 -12.06 26.44 -25.64
CA PHE A 390 -11.55 27.40 -26.61
C PHE A 390 -11.11 26.75 -27.92
N ARG A 391 -10.37 25.62 -27.82
CA ARG A 391 -9.94 24.84 -28.97
C ARG A 391 -11.12 24.28 -29.79
N ASP A 392 -12.14 23.80 -29.10
CA ASP A 392 -13.32 23.22 -29.74
C ASP A 392 -14.18 24.29 -30.46
N GLU A 393 -14.19 25.53 -29.95
CA GLU A 393 -14.91 26.65 -30.52
C GLU A 393 -14.12 27.40 -31.61
N ASN A 394 -12.81 27.59 -31.42
CA ASN A 394 -12.00 28.47 -32.24
C ASN A 394 -10.95 27.75 -33.11
N GLY A 395 -10.80 26.42 -32.95
CA GLY A 395 -9.82 25.64 -33.65
C GLY A 395 -8.45 25.59 -32.96
N ARG A 396 -7.43 25.13 -33.68
CA ARG A 396 -6.08 24.91 -33.15
C ARG A 396 -5.42 26.17 -32.62
N PHE A 397 -4.68 26.04 -31.55
CA PHE A 397 -3.70 27.04 -31.13
C PHE A 397 -2.52 27.05 -32.12
N GLU A 398 -2.29 28.14 -32.80
CA GLU A 398 -1.21 28.27 -33.77
C GLU A 398 0.12 28.71 -33.13
N ALA A 399 0.06 29.38 -31.99
CA ALA A 399 1.22 29.87 -31.27
C ALA A 399 1.00 29.80 -29.74
N ARG A 400 2.11 29.71 -28.99
CA ARG A 400 2.07 29.69 -27.51
C ARG A 400 1.48 30.98 -26.94
N THR A 401 1.54 32.08 -27.66
CA THR A 401 1.01 33.38 -27.25
C THR A 401 -0.51 33.49 -27.32
N THR A 402 -1.18 32.48 -27.88
CA THR A 402 -2.66 32.41 -27.95
C THR A 402 -3.25 31.51 -26.84
N LEU A 403 -2.42 30.89 -26.04
CA LEU A 403 -2.77 30.18 -24.82
C LEU A 403 -2.95 31.16 -23.65
#